data_9d9133b1787af1f6d2c0717f5ae3535f
#
_entry.id   9d9133b1787af1f6d2c0717f5ae3535f
#
_cell.length_a   1.000
_cell.length_b   1.000
_cell.length_c   1.000
_cell.angle_alpha   90.00
_cell.angle_beta   90.00
_cell.angle_gamma   90.00
#
_symmetry.space_group_name_H-M   'P 1'
#
loop_
_entity.id
_entity.type
_entity.pdbx_description
1 polymer ?
#
loop_
_entity_poly.entity_id
_entity_poly.type
_entity_poly.pdbx_seq_one_letter_code
_entity_poly.pdbx_strand_id
1 'polypeptide(L)'
;MATEVIPHESMYEALRRWPRYKLEVPLRIVAHKGGKTAIVQGRGNELNEGGMAIFAGIELALTEEIAVEFTPPYSGDPIRVRAIVRNRKGYSYGVEFLTRTIDDHQNVDQIRTVLRGLGSPIR
;
A
#
# COMPACT_ATOMS: atom_id res chain seq x y z
N MET A 1 26.21 -1.63 13.90
CA MET A 1 25.88 -1.38 13.72
C MET A 1 25.15 -0.93 13.20
N ALA A 2 25.00 -1.03 13.00
CA ALA A 2 24.40 -0.62 12.70
C ALA A 2 23.52 -0.58 12.29
N THR A 3 23.26 -0.77 12.25
CA THR A 3 22.54 -0.72 12.03
C THR A 3 21.68 -0.28 11.76
N GLU A 4 21.58 -0.21 11.67
CA GLU A 4 20.86 0.11 11.49
C GLU A 4 20.17 0.73 11.16
N VAL A 5 19.95 0.96 11.05
CA VAL A 5 19.52 1.63 10.81
C VAL A 5 18.78 1.89 9.93
N ILE A 6 18.83 1.89 9.42
CA ILE A 6 18.25 1.98 8.62
C ILE A 6 17.10 1.47 8.24
N PRO A 7 16.77 0.62 8.57
CA PRO A 7 15.49 0.06 8.34
C PRO A 7 14.40 1.04 8.42
N HIS A 8 14.68 2.13 8.91
CA HIS A 8 13.69 3.13 9.04
C HIS A 8 13.52 3.98 7.82
N GLU A 9 13.81 3.40 6.69
CA GLU A 9 13.44 4.07 5.48
C GLU A 9 11.95 4.37 5.55
N SER A 10 11.58 5.62 5.49
CA SER A 10 10.18 6.02 5.54
C SER A 10 9.49 5.62 4.25
N MET A 11 8.16 5.53 4.28
CA MET A 11 7.40 5.31 3.07
C MET A 11 7.69 6.39 2.04
N TYR A 12 7.92 7.60 2.48
CA TYR A 12 8.28 8.70 1.59
C TYR A 12 9.58 8.40 0.84
N GLU A 13 10.58 7.85 1.52
CA GLU A 13 11.85 7.49 0.89
C GLU A 13 11.67 6.31 -0.05
N ALA A 14 10.85 5.34 0.31
CA ALA A 14 10.54 4.22 -0.56
C ALA A 14 9.83 4.71 -1.83
N LEU A 15 8.92 5.66 -1.71
CA LEU A 15 8.25 6.24 -2.86
C LEU A 15 9.23 6.95 -3.79
N ARG A 16 10.31 7.54 -3.25
CA ARG A 16 11.33 8.16 -4.08
C ARG A 16 12.20 7.14 -4.81
N ARG A 17 12.49 6.02 -4.16
CA ARG A 17 13.36 5.01 -4.72
C ARG A 17 12.70 4.24 -5.85
N TRP A 18 11.41 3.94 -5.72
CA TRP A 18 10.66 3.19 -6.70
C TRP A 18 9.91 4.12 -7.65
N PRO A 19 9.82 3.81 -8.94
CA PRO A 19 8.94 4.58 -9.83
C PRO A 19 7.53 4.58 -9.29
N ARG A 20 6.93 5.76 -9.26
CA ARG A 20 5.57 5.95 -8.76
C ARG A 20 4.61 6.09 -9.92
N TYR A 21 3.45 5.48 -9.78
CA TYR A 21 2.39 5.52 -10.79
C TYR A 21 1.15 6.08 -10.15
N LYS A 22 0.49 7.00 -10.83
CA LYS A 22 -0.79 7.51 -10.38
C LYS A 22 -1.84 6.44 -10.63
N LEU A 23 -2.58 6.08 -9.59
CA LEU A 23 -3.61 5.06 -9.69
C LEU A 23 -4.76 5.43 -8.78
N GLU A 24 -5.75 6.13 -9.35
CA GLU A 24 -6.91 6.56 -8.58
C GLU A 24 -7.99 5.50 -8.69
N VAL A 25 -8.08 4.66 -7.67
CA VAL A 25 -9.03 3.57 -7.62
C VAL A 25 -9.70 3.52 -6.26
N PRO A 26 -10.97 3.06 -6.19
CA PRO A 26 -11.58 2.75 -4.92
C PRO A 26 -10.82 1.62 -4.24
N LEU A 27 -10.65 1.74 -2.93
CA LEU A 27 -10.01 0.72 -2.13
C LEU A 27 -10.97 0.20 -1.09
N ARG A 28 -10.74 -1.04 -0.71
CA ARG A 28 -11.35 -1.65 0.45
C ARG A 28 -10.23 -1.92 1.43
N ILE A 29 -10.35 -1.34 2.62
CA ILE A 29 -9.31 -1.43 3.64
C ILE A 29 -9.85 -2.28 4.78
N VAL A 30 -9.11 -3.31 5.14
CA VAL A 30 -9.47 -4.20 6.24
C VAL A 30 -8.49 -3.96 7.37
N ALA A 31 -9.01 -3.50 8.49
CA ALA A 31 -8.22 -3.19 9.68
C ALA A 31 -8.82 -3.91 10.89
N HIS A 32 -8.00 -4.12 11.90
CA HIS A 32 -8.47 -4.75 13.14
C HIS A 32 -8.40 -3.71 14.24
N LYS A 33 -9.56 -3.39 14.80
CA LYS A 33 -9.72 -2.36 15.83
C LYS A 33 -10.42 -2.94 17.05
N GLY A 34 -9.72 -2.94 18.19
CA GLY A 34 -10.32 -3.40 19.43
C GLY A 34 -10.85 -4.83 19.37
N GLY A 35 -10.12 -5.72 18.71
CA GLY A 35 -10.54 -7.11 18.57
C GLY A 35 -11.61 -7.36 17.51
N LYS A 36 -11.97 -6.33 16.76
CA LYS A 36 -12.98 -6.43 15.70
C LYS A 36 -12.36 -6.10 14.36
N THR A 37 -12.91 -6.68 13.30
CA THR A 37 -12.51 -6.36 11.94
C THR A 37 -13.35 -5.20 11.45
N ALA A 38 -12.67 -4.15 11.00
CA ALA A 38 -13.32 -3.00 10.39
C ALA A 38 -13.00 -3.02 8.90
N ILE A 39 -14.04 -2.87 8.08
CA ILE A 39 -13.90 -2.78 6.63
C ILE A 39 -14.37 -1.40 6.23
N VAL A 40 -13.46 -0.62 5.64
CA VAL A 40 -13.80 0.76 5.25
C VAL A 40 -13.43 0.98 3.80
N GLN A 41 -14.16 1.90 3.18
CA GLN A 41 -13.88 2.34 1.82
C GLN A 41 -12.83 3.44 1.86
N GLY A 42 -11.93 3.42 0.90
CA GLY A 42 -10.93 4.44 0.74
C GLY A 42 -10.59 4.63 -0.72
N ARG A 43 -9.50 5.31 -0.98
CA ARG A 43 -9.03 5.52 -2.35
C ARG A 43 -7.52 5.38 -2.40
N GLY A 44 -7.03 4.76 -3.47
CA GLY A 44 -5.62 4.75 -3.80
C GLY A 44 -5.29 5.98 -4.64
N ASN A 45 -4.13 6.55 -4.43
CA ASN A 45 -3.67 7.72 -5.16
C ASN A 45 -2.41 7.44 -5.97
N GLU A 46 -1.47 6.72 -5.39
CA GLU A 46 -0.22 6.36 -6.04
C GLU A 46 0.15 4.93 -5.69
N LEU A 47 0.79 4.27 -6.63
CA LEU A 47 1.21 2.88 -6.48
C LEU A 47 2.66 2.74 -6.93
N ASN A 48 3.45 1.95 -6.20
CA ASN A 48 4.76 1.52 -6.63
C ASN A 48 5.00 0.08 -6.17
N GLU A 49 6.18 -0.46 -6.46
CA GLU A 49 6.47 -1.85 -6.10
C GLU A 49 6.57 -2.07 -4.59
N GLY A 50 6.87 -1.02 -3.83
CA GLY A 50 7.05 -1.14 -2.39
C GLY A 50 5.85 -0.73 -1.57
N GLY A 51 4.87 -0.06 -2.15
CA GLY A 51 3.76 0.43 -1.36
C GLY A 51 2.79 1.29 -2.13
N MET A 52 1.99 2.02 -1.38
CA MET A 52 0.86 2.75 -1.92
C MET A 52 0.57 3.98 -1.07
N ALA A 53 0.13 5.04 -1.70
CA ALA A 53 -0.43 6.18 -1.00
C ALA A 53 -1.95 6.06 -1.07
N ILE A 54 -2.60 6.14 0.08
CA ILE A 54 -4.04 5.92 0.18
C ILE A 54 -4.70 7.02 1.01
N PHE A 55 -6.00 7.16 0.79
CA PHE A 55 -6.88 7.94 1.65
C PHE A 55 -7.85 6.97 2.31
N ALA A 56 -8.03 7.10 3.62
CA ALA A 56 -8.97 6.27 4.37
C ALA A 56 -9.71 7.14 5.37
N GLY A 57 -11.01 7.04 5.41
CA GLY A 57 -11.84 7.82 6.33
C GLY A 57 -11.87 7.28 7.76
N ILE A 58 -10.81 6.64 8.18
CA ILE A 58 -10.68 6.05 9.51
C ILE A 58 -9.27 6.33 10.03
N GLU A 59 -9.12 6.43 11.34
CA GLU A 59 -7.80 6.60 11.93
C GLU A 59 -7.04 5.28 11.90
N LEU A 60 -5.86 5.32 11.26
CA LEU A 60 -4.92 4.21 11.27
C LEU A 60 -3.66 4.69 11.98
N ALA A 61 -3.14 3.86 12.87
CA ALA A 61 -1.93 4.20 13.61
C ALA A 61 -0.69 3.87 12.78
N LEU A 62 0.40 4.58 13.04
CA LEU A 62 1.68 4.22 12.47
C LEU A 62 2.03 2.79 12.90
N THR A 63 2.59 2.01 11.98
CA THR A 63 2.95 0.61 12.14
C THR A 63 1.76 -0.35 12.24
N GLU A 64 0.56 0.14 12.09
CA GLU A 64 -0.61 -0.73 12.04
C GLU A 64 -0.60 -1.56 10.76
N GLU A 65 -0.91 -2.84 10.87
CA GLU A 65 -1.02 -3.72 9.71
C GLU A 65 -2.46 -3.72 9.20
N ILE A 66 -2.61 -3.58 7.91
CA ILE A 66 -3.91 -3.58 7.26
C ILE A 66 -3.85 -4.46 6.01
N ALA A 67 -5.00 -4.78 5.46
CA ALA A 67 -5.06 -5.35 4.12
C ALA A 67 -5.75 -4.34 3.22
N VAL A 68 -5.23 -4.22 2.00
CA VAL A 68 -5.78 -3.31 0.99
C VAL A 68 -6.23 -4.15 -0.19
N GLU A 69 -7.44 -3.91 -0.66
CA GLU A 69 -8.01 -4.65 -1.77
C GLU A 69 -8.52 -3.68 -2.81
N PHE A 70 -8.17 -3.90 -4.06
CA PHE A 70 -8.63 -3.07 -5.16
C PHE A 70 -8.62 -3.87 -6.46
N THR A 71 -9.39 -3.40 -7.44
CA THR A 71 -9.41 -3.99 -8.76
C THR A 71 -8.69 -3.05 -9.73
N PRO A 72 -7.58 -3.50 -10.32
CA PRO A 72 -6.85 -2.67 -11.28
C PRO A 72 -7.70 -2.34 -12.50
N PRO A 73 -7.44 -1.19 -13.15
CA PRO A 73 -8.26 -0.73 -14.29
C PRO A 73 -8.35 -1.72 -15.45
N TYR A 74 -7.32 -2.52 -15.66
CA TYR A 74 -7.25 -3.37 -16.85
C TYR A 74 -7.34 -4.85 -16.54
N SER A 75 -7.60 -5.22 -15.28
CA SER A 75 -7.53 -6.60 -14.86
C SER A 75 -8.89 -7.24 -14.68
N GLY A 76 -9.81 -6.66 -14.06
CA GLY A 76 -11.08 -7.29 -13.72
C GLY A 76 -11.02 -8.14 -12.46
N ASP A 77 -9.86 -8.56 -12.02
CA ASP A 77 -9.69 -9.36 -10.82
C ASP A 77 -9.16 -8.51 -9.67
N PRO A 78 -9.74 -8.64 -8.47
CA PRO A 78 -9.25 -7.87 -7.33
C PRO A 78 -7.90 -8.39 -6.88
N ILE A 79 -7.07 -7.47 -6.37
CA ILE A 79 -5.81 -7.79 -5.73
C ILE A 79 -5.94 -7.41 -4.27
N ARG A 80 -5.46 -8.29 -3.40
CA ARG A 80 -5.42 -8.03 -1.96
C ARG A 80 -3.98 -8.14 -1.49
N VAL A 81 -3.49 -7.10 -0.83
CA VAL A 81 -2.13 -7.11 -0.28
C VAL A 81 -2.17 -6.68 1.17
N ARG A 82 -1.27 -7.24 1.96
CA ARG A 82 -1.07 -6.79 3.33
C ARG A 82 -0.07 -5.68 3.33
N ALA A 83 -0.28 -4.70 4.19
CA ALA A 83 0.58 -3.54 4.24
C ALA A 83 0.68 -3.02 5.68
N ILE A 84 1.70 -2.21 5.90
CA ILE A 84 1.91 -1.59 7.20
C ILE A 84 1.93 -0.08 7.01
N VAL A 85 1.28 0.64 7.90
CA VAL A 85 1.20 2.10 7.83
C VAL A 85 2.55 2.70 8.23
N ARG A 86 3.15 3.49 7.33
CA ARG A 86 4.47 4.08 7.57
C ARG A 86 4.43 5.57 7.83
N ASN A 87 3.50 6.29 7.24
CA ASN A 87 3.35 7.70 7.53
C ASN A 87 1.88 8.10 7.42
N ARG A 88 1.59 9.25 7.96
CA ARG A 88 0.23 9.75 8.02
C ARG A 88 0.23 11.28 7.97
N LYS A 89 -0.69 11.80 7.19
CA LYS A 89 -1.00 13.23 7.20
C LYS A 89 -2.52 13.36 7.07
N GLY A 90 -3.17 13.70 8.20
CA GLY A 90 -4.63 13.67 8.24
C GLY A 90 -5.13 12.26 8.01
N TYR A 91 -5.96 12.09 7.00
CA TYR A 91 -6.47 10.79 6.58
C TYR A 91 -5.78 10.26 5.32
N SER A 92 -4.65 10.85 4.97
CA SER A 92 -3.79 10.34 3.92
C SER A 92 -2.66 9.54 4.55
N TYR A 93 -2.41 8.36 4.00
CA TYR A 93 -1.44 7.42 4.56
C TYR A 93 -0.51 6.90 3.49
N GLY A 94 0.76 6.73 3.86
CA GLY A 94 1.67 5.94 3.08
C GLY A 94 1.78 4.56 3.69
N VAL A 95 1.57 3.52 2.89
CA VAL A 95 1.64 2.15 3.38
C VAL A 95 2.68 1.38 2.59
N GLU A 96 3.40 0.51 3.28
CA GLU A 96 4.43 -0.33 2.69
C GLU A 96 3.90 -1.76 2.64
N PHE A 97 4.03 -2.40 1.48
CA PHE A 97 3.58 -3.79 1.32
C PHE A 97 4.44 -4.73 2.14
N LEU A 98 3.78 -5.68 2.79
CA LEU A 98 4.48 -6.72 3.53
C LEU A 98 4.97 -7.79 2.57
N THR A 99 6.15 -8.32 2.87
CA THR A 99 6.75 -9.40 2.07
C THR A 99 7.30 -10.48 3.00
N ARG A 100 6.50 -10.87 3.99
CA ARG A 100 6.94 -11.81 5.02
C ARG A 100 6.60 -13.26 4.69
N THR A 101 5.55 -13.48 3.90
CA THR A 101 5.08 -14.82 3.58
C THR A 101 5.11 -15.06 2.09
N ILE A 102 4.93 -16.33 1.68
CA ILE A 102 4.83 -16.66 0.27
C ILE A 102 3.62 -15.97 -0.35
N ASP A 103 2.50 -15.94 0.37
CA ASP A 103 1.32 -15.25 -0.12
C ASP A 103 1.56 -13.76 -0.32
N ASP A 104 2.27 -13.13 0.62
CA ASP A 104 2.63 -11.72 0.47
C ASP A 104 3.43 -11.49 -0.80
N HIS A 105 4.43 -12.34 -1.06
CA HIS A 105 5.24 -12.22 -2.27
C HIS A 105 4.41 -12.38 -3.54
N GLN A 106 3.50 -13.34 -3.55
CA GLN A 106 2.62 -13.56 -4.70
C GLN A 106 1.74 -12.34 -4.94
N ASN A 107 1.20 -11.77 -3.87
CA ASN A 107 0.34 -10.59 -3.99
C ASN A 107 1.12 -9.37 -4.49
N VAL A 108 2.34 -9.19 -4.02
CA VAL A 108 3.20 -8.10 -4.50
C VAL A 108 3.58 -8.32 -5.96
N ASP A 109 3.79 -9.57 -6.37
CA ASP A 109 4.08 -9.85 -7.78
C ASP A 109 2.90 -9.46 -8.68
N GLN A 110 1.67 -9.61 -8.20
CA GLN A 110 0.50 -9.11 -8.93
C GLN A 110 0.56 -7.58 -9.08
N ILE A 111 1.03 -6.89 -8.05
CA ILE A 111 1.23 -5.44 -8.13
C ILE A 111 2.23 -5.10 -9.24
N ARG A 112 3.33 -5.82 -9.32
CA ARG A 112 4.33 -5.58 -10.37
C ARG A 112 3.73 -5.74 -11.76
N THR A 113 2.85 -6.74 -11.92
CA THR A 113 2.16 -6.95 -13.19
C THR A 113 1.25 -5.77 -13.53
N VAL A 114 0.54 -5.25 -12.53
CA VAL A 114 -0.32 -4.08 -12.73
C VAL A 114 0.51 -2.88 -13.17
N LEU A 115 1.66 -2.65 -12.54
CA LEU A 115 2.50 -1.50 -12.86
C LEU A 115 2.97 -1.51 -14.31
N ARG A 116 3.19 -2.68 -14.88
CA ARG A 116 3.58 -2.79 -16.28
C ARG A 116 2.47 -2.34 -17.23
N GLY A 117 1.21 -2.42 -16.78
CA GLY A 117 0.06 -1.99 -17.60
C GLY A 117 -0.32 -0.53 -17.41
N LEU A 118 0.28 0.15 -16.45
CA LEU A 118 0.05 1.56 -16.23
C LEU A 118 1.01 2.37 -17.10
N GLY A 119 0.62 3.48 -17.60
CA GLY A 119 1.46 4.28 -18.47
C GLY A 119 2.79 4.70 -17.86
N SER A 120 3.22 5.92 -18.11
CA SER A 120 4.51 6.39 -17.61
C SER A 120 4.44 6.70 -16.13
N PRO A 121 5.53 6.47 -15.38
CA PRO A 121 5.59 6.85 -13.97
C PRO A 121 5.44 8.35 -13.78
N ILE A 122 5.04 8.73 -12.58
CA ILE A 122 5.01 10.13 -12.16
C ILE A 122 6.45 10.62 -12.02
N ARG A 123 6.71 11.80 -12.48
CA ARG A 123 8.03 12.41 -12.40
C ARG A 123 8.16 13.32 -11.20
#